data_30e0351e92706d640e88180354b2764d
#
_entry.id   30e0351e92706d640e88180354b2764d
#
_cell.length_a   1.000
_cell.length_b   1.000
_cell.length_c   1.000
_cell.angle_alpha   90.00
_cell.angle_beta   90.00
_cell.angle_gamma   90.00
#
_symmetry.space_group_name_H-M   'P 1'
#
loop_
_entity.id
_entity.type
_entity.pdbx_description
1 polymer ?
#
loop_
_entity_poly.entity_id
_entity_poly.type
_entity_poly.pdbx_seq_one_letter_code
_entity_poly.pdbx_strand_id
1 'polypeptide(L)'
;TTDGRIVNGLLANESANSITIAGPNSQLTEVRRSDIEEDGFKRNIRSMMPTGLEKYLSASQLADVVAFVQANQNPPKQFDGNRPTAMSLVDGAIRLTASVAEIYGPTIVYENRFKNIGFWQNVDDRAVWTAQIPTDGKYDVYMDWAVDNGTANQGFVCLLGDKVINGRVEGTGTWEDYQQKKIGTVELTAGLTRVMFRADEGLQGFLVDLREICLVPAGEQPPEHFTE
;
A
#
# COMPACT_ATOMS: atom_id res chain seq x y z
N THR A 1 -39.39 6.87 2.73
CA THR A 1 -39.99 5.85 1.87
C THR A 1 -41.53 5.90 2.02
N THR A 2 -42.24 5.39 1.06
CA THR A 2 -43.74 5.39 1.04
C THR A 2 -44.39 4.61 2.19
N ASP A 3 -43.62 3.76 2.88
CA ASP A 3 -44.04 3.07 4.10
C ASP A 3 -43.66 3.82 5.40
N GLY A 4 -43.18 5.06 5.29
CA GLY A 4 -42.83 5.93 6.42
C GLY A 4 -41.45 5.66 7.03
N ARG A 5 -40.65 4.72 6.48
CA ARG A 5 -39.26 4.50 6.95
C ARG A 5 -38.35 5.61 6.44
N ILE A 6 -37.41 6.03 7.29
CA ILE A 6 -36.33 6.94 6.90
C ILE A 6 -35.03 6.12 6.81
N VAL A 7 -34.41 6.10 5.66
CA VAL A 7 -33.12 5.44 5.43
C VAL A 7 -32.04 6.52 5.30
N ASN A 8 -31.08 6.55 6.22
CA ASN A 8 -29.97 7.49 6.22
C ASN A 8 -28.64 6.73 6.03
N GLY A 9 -27.75 7.26 5.21
CA GLY A 9 -26.45 6.66 4.98
C GLY A 9 -25.71 7.30 3.84
N LEU A 10 -24.60 6.68 3.45
CA LEU A 10 -23.84 7.05 2.26
C LEU A 10 -24.45 6.36 1.03
N LEU A 11 -24.53 7.08 -0.08
CA LEU A 11 -24.94 6.50 -1.36
C LEU A 11 -23.84 5.54 -1.82
N ALA A 12 -24.10 4.24 -1.72
CA ALA A 12 -23.15 3.19 -2.12
C ALA A 12 -23.31 2.81 -3.61
N ASN A 13 -24.56 2.80 -4.10
CA ASN A 13 -24.86 2.53 -5.51
C ASN A 13 -26.15 3.23 -5.91
N GLU A 14 -26.24 3.61 -7.18
CA GLU A 14 -27.44 4.21 -7.77
C GLU A 14 -27.70 3.60 -9.15
N SER A 15 -28.90 3.09 -9.36
CA SER A 15 -29.37 2.56 -10.63
C SER A 15 -30.63 3.27 -11.09
N ALA A 16 -31.12 2.91 -12.28
CA ALA A 16 -32.40 3.43 -12.79
C ALA A 16 -33.60 3.03 -11.90
N ASN A 17 -33.51 1.87 -11.20
CA ASN A 17 -34.63 1.27 -10.50
C ASN A 17 -34.47 1.25 -8.97
N SER A 18 -33.24 1.43 -8.45
CA SER A 18 -32.96 1.34 -7.02
C SER A 18 -31.80 2.23 -6.59
N ILE A 19 -31.75 2.51 -5.29
CA ILE A 19 -30.68 3.21 -4.60
C ILE A 19 -30.20 2.30 -3.47
N THR A 20 -28.89 2.11 -3.34
CA THR A 20 -28.29 1.38 -2.22
C THR A 20 -27.64 2.35 -1.26
N ILE A 21 -28.06 2.35 -0.02
CA ILE A 21 -27.56 3.20 1.05
C ILE A 21 -26.73 2.35 2.00
N ALA A 22 -25.48 2.76 2.24
CA ALA A 22 -24.62 2.20 3.28
C ALA A 22 -24.85 2.94 4.60
N GLY A 23 -25.44 2.26 5.55
CA GLY A 23 -25.68 2.73 6.92
C GLY A 23 -24.47 2.51 7.83
N PRO A 24 -24.63 2.76 9.14
CA PRO A 24 -23.64 2.43 10.16
C PRO A 24 -23.24 0.95 10.09
N ASN A 25 -21.96 0.64 10.39
CA ASN A 25 -21.42 -0.73 10.35
C ASN A 25 -21.44 -1.40 8.95
N SER A 26 -21.36 -0.60 7.89
CA SER A 26 -21.34 -1.08 6.49
C SER A 26 -22.61 -1.87 6.09
N GLN A 27 -23.70 -1.73 6.81
CA GLN A 27 -24.97 -2.34 6.46
C GLN A 27 -25.51 -1.70 5.20
N LEU A 28 -25.73 -2.48 4.14
CA LEU A 28 -26.30 -2.02 2.89
C LEU A 28 -27.83 -2.19 2.90
N THR A 29 -28.54 -1.11 2.58
CA THR A 29 -29.99 -1.11 2.42
C THR A 29 -30.32 -0.69 1.00
N GLU A 30 -30.95 -1.60 0.24
CA GLU A 30 -31.47 -1.28 -1.09
C GLU A 30 -32.90 -0.76 -0.97
N VAL A 31 -33.17 0.38 -1.61
CA VAL A 31 -34.49 1.01 -1.69
C VAL A 31 -34.85 1.15 -3.16
N ARG A 32 -35.99 0.61 -3.56
CA ARG A 32 -36.50 0.80 -4.92
C ARG A 32 -36.96 2.24 -5.11
N ARG A 33 -36.76 2.80 -6.31
CA ARG A 33 -37.18 4.16 -6.58
C ARG A 33 -38.69 4.34 -6.50
N SER A 34 -39.48 3.28 -6.79
CA SER A 34 -40.94 3.25 -6.58
C SER A 34 -41.38 3.43 -5.13
N ASP A 35 -40.48 3.09 -4.19
CA ASP A 35 -40.78 3.10 -2.77
C ASP A 35 -40.30 4.40 -2.12
N ILE A 36 -39.79 5.34 -2.91
CA ILE A 36 -39.36 6.67 -2.47
C ILE A 36 -40.52 7.65 -2.73
N GLU A 37 -40.91 8.41 -1.72
CA GLU A 37 -41.90 9.47 -1.83
C GLU A 37 -41.42 10.53 -2.84
N GLU A 38 -42.37 11.21 -3.48
CA GLU A 38 -42.10 12.39 -4.28
C GLU A 38 -41.34 13.40 -3.38
N ASP A 39 -40.19 13.86 -3.80
CA ASP A 39 -39.26 14.65 -2.98
C ASP A 39 -38.64 13.94 -1.75
N GLY A 40 -38.82 12.64 -1.59
CA GLY A 40 -38.26 11.83 -0.48
C GLY A 40 -36.76 11.58 -0.54
N PHE A 41 -36.13 11.72 -1.71
CA PHE A 41 -34.69 11.57 -1.86
C PHE A 41 -33.95 12.90 -1.72
N LYS A 42 -33.24 13.05 -0.61
CA LYS A 42 -32.48 14.28 -0.33
C LYS A 42 -30.98 13.96 -0.18
N ARG A 43 -30.17 14.56 -1.02
CA ARG A 43 -28.71 14.55 -0.83
C ARG A 43 -28.32 15.60 0.19
N ASN A 44 -27.67 15.17 1.28
CA ASN A 44 -27.13 16.05 2.30
C ASN A 44 -25.61 16.14 2.12
N ILE A 45 -25.05 17.32 2.21
CA ILE A 45 -23.60 17.56 2.16
C ILE A 45 -22.91 17.33 3.51
N ARG A 46 -23.67 17.03 4.56
CA ARG A 46 -23.09 16.78 5.88
C ARG A 46 -22.52 15.36 5.95
N SER A 47 -21.31 15.26 6.45
CA SER A 47 -20.70 13.98 6.78
C SER A 47 -21.51 13.23 7.84
N MET A 48 -21.55 11.91 7.76
CA MET A 48 -22.09 11.05 8.81
C MET A 48 -21.14 10.94 10.02
N MET A 49 -19.90 11.38 9.89
CA MET A 49 -18.96 11.42 11.02
C MET A 49 -19.37 12.52 12.00
N PRO A 50 -19.38 12.23 13.30
CA PRO A 50 -19.59 13.26 14.31
C PRO A 50 -18.58 14.41 14.18
N THR A 51 -19.04 15.63 14.40
CA THR A 51 -18.16 16.80 14.41
C THR A 51 -17.25 16.77 15.63
N GLY A 52 -16.00 17.18 15.47
CA GLY A 52 -15.03 17.30 16.56
C GLY A 52 -14.22 16.05 16.85
N LEU A 53 -14.30 15.01 16.01
CA LEU A 53 -13.46 13.80 16.13
C LEU A 53 -11.96 14.12 16.07
N GLU A 54 -11.59 15.15 15.31
CA GLU A 54 -10.22 15.63 15.21
C GLU A 54 -9.61 16.05 16.55
N LYS A 55 -10.43 16.40 17.55
CA LYS A 55 -9.98 16.80 18.89
C LYS A 55 -9.41 15.64 19.72
N TYR A 56 -9.74 14.40 19.32
CA TYR A 56 -9.29 13.19 20.00
C TYR A 56 -8.10 12.53 19.29
N LEU A 57 -7.61 13.12 18.19
CA LEU A 57 -6.49 12.62 17.40
C LEU A 57 -5.29 13.57 17.55
N SER A 58 -4.09 12.99 17.68
CA SER A 58 -2.86 13.76 17.50
C SER A 58 -2.72 14.18 16.02
N ALA A 59 -1.88 15.17 15.74
CA ALA A 59 -1.60 15.58 14.37
C ALA A 59 -1.07 14.42 13.51
N SER A 60 -0.27 13.53 14.09
CA SER A 60 0.23 12.32 13.42
C SER A 60 -0.91 11.37 13.08
N GLN A 61 -1.77 11.04 14.03
CA GLN A 61 -2.93 10.17 13.80
C GLN A 61 -3.90 10.74 12.77
N LEU A 62 -4.10 12.07 12.75
CA LEU A 62 -4.91 12.71 11.73
C LEU A 62 -4.26 12.60 10.33
N ALA A 63 -2.94 12.78 10.24
CA ALA A 63 -2.20 12.58 9.00
C ALA A 63 -2.30 11.13 8.50
N ASP A 64 -2.23 10.15 9.40
CA ASP A 64 -2.41 8.73 9.08
C ASP A 64 -3.82 8.44 8.53
N VAL A 65 -4.86 9.02 9.15
CA VAL A 65 -6.25 8.90 8.65
C VAL A 65 -6.39 9.52 7.27
N VAL A 66 -5.83 10.70 7.03
CA VAL A 66 -5.86 11.37 5.73
C VAL A 66 -5.13 10.51 4.69
N ALA A 67 -3.94 10.00 5.01
CA ALA A 67 -3.18 9.12 4.14
C ALA A 67 -3.94 7.83 3.82
N PHE A 68 -4.60 7.23 4.83
CA PHE A 68 -5.45 6.06 4.64
C PHE A 68 -6.62 6.34 3.69
N VAL A 69 -7.33 7.45 3.87
CA VAL A 69 -8.45 7.83 3.00
C VAL A 69 -7.97 8.08 1.57
N GLN A 70 -6.84 8.76 1.41
CA GLN A 70 -6.24 9.01 0.09
C GLN A 70 -5.80 7.72 -0.60
N ALA A 71 -5.18 6.79 0.15
CA ALA A 71 -4.77 5.49 -0.38
C ALA A 71 -5.97 4.63 -0.82
N ASN A 72 -7.10 4.71 -0.12
CA ASN A 72 -8.31 3.95 -0.46
C ASN A 72 -9.14 4.55 -1.61
N GLN A 73 -8.84 5.75 -2.07
CA GLN A 73 -9.46 6.30 -3.28
C GLN A 73 -9.02 5.57 -4.56
N ASN A 74 -7.82 4.96 -4.51
CA ASN A 74 -7.29 4.11 -5.57
C ASN A 74 -6.96 2.74 -4.97
N PRO A 75 -7.81 1.72 -5.15
CA PRO A 75 -7.52 0.38 -4.65
C PRO A 75 -6.23 -0.15 -5.31
N PRO A 76 -5.50 -1.05 -4.62
CA PRO A 76 -4.33 -1.67 -5.21
C PRO A 76 -4.71 -2.41 -6.49
N LYS A 77 -3.81 -2.38 -7.46
CA LYS A 77 -3.93 -3.18 -8.68
C LYS A 77 -3.95 -4.67 -8.32
N GLN A 78 -4.65 -5.44 -9.11
CA GLN A 78 -4.73 -6.90 -8.95
C GLN A 78 -3.99 -7.59 -10.09
N PHE A 79 -3.11 -8.52 -9.73
CA PHE A 79 -2.35 -9.33 -10.68
C PHE A 79 -2.48 -10.81 -10.33
N ASP A 80 -2.37 -11.66 -11.35
CA ASP A 80 -2.28 -13.10 -11.12
C ASP A 80 -1.01 -13.46 -10.34
N GLY A 81 -1.17 -14.25 -9.27
CA GLY A 81 -0.08 -14.61 -8.36
C GLY A 81 0.34 -13.55 -7.34
N ASN A 82 -0.25 -12.34 -7.38
CA ASN A 82 -0.06 -11.32 -6.35
C ASN A 82 -1.24 -11.37 -5.37
N ARG A 83 -0.93 -11.52 -4.07
CA ARG A 83 -1.93 -11.62 -2.99
C ARG A 83 -1.45 -10.83 -1.78
N PRO A 84 -1.80 -9.56 -1.65
CA PRO A 84 -1.41 -8.74 -0.52
C PRO A 84 -1.73 -9.39 0.83
N THR A 85 -0.71 -9.57 1.66
CA THR A 85 -0.81 -10.23 2.96
C THR A 85 0.21 -9.62 3.92
N ALA A 86 -0.15 -9.51 5.21
CA ALA A 86 0.80 -9.11 6.25
C ALA A 86 1.84 -10.21 6.47
N MET A 87 3.12 -9.81 6.52
CA MET A 87 4.24 -10.72 6.69
C MET A 87 4.80 -10.63 8.12
N SER A 88 5.11 -11.79 8.68
CA SER A 88 5.70 -11.92 10.01
C SER A 88 7.14 -12.45 9.92
N LEU A 89 7.85 -12.41 11.04
CA LEU A 89 9.19 -12.99 11.15
C LEU A 89 9.10 -14.52 11.00
N VAL A 90 9.77 -15.06 9.99
CA VAL A 90 9.95 -16.47 9.74
C VAL A 90 11.44 -16.73 9.43
N ASP A 91 12.03 -17.72 10.06
CA ASP A 91 13.45 -18.08 9.87
C ASP A 91 14.41 -16.88 9.98
N GLY A 92 14.17 -16.01 10.96
CA GLY A 92 15.02 -14.85 11.25
C GLY A 92 14.78 -13.62 10.38
N ALA A 93 13.83 -13.65 9.44
CA ALA A 93 13.58 -12.53 8.52
C ALA A 93 12.09 -12.24 8.34
N ILE A 94 11.75 -10.98 8.06
CA ILE A 94 10.44 -10.57 7.54
C ILE A 94 10.62 -10.29 6.05
N ARG A 95 10.10 -11.18 5.22
CA ARG A 95 10.27 -11.14 3.77
C ARG A 95 9.08 -10.47 3.10
N LEU A 96 9.28 -9.25 2.62
CA LEU A 96 8.30 -8.43 1.93
C LEU A 96 8.45 -8.63 0.42
N THR A 97 8.04 -9.80 -0.06
CA THR A 97 8.19 -10.17 -1.48
C THR A 97 7.22 -9.41 -2.37
N ALA A 98 7.55 -9.32 -3.66
CA ALA A 98 6.69 -8.70 -4.67
C ALA A 98 5.28 -9.31 -4.71
N SER A 99 5.17 -10.63 -4.49
CA SER A 99 3.90 -11.37 -4.56
C SER A 99 2.90 -11.03 -3.46
N VAL A 100 3.34 -10.40 -2.37
CA VAL A 100 2.47 -10.00 -1.24
C VAL A 100 2.32 -8.48 -1.09
N ALA A 101 2.82 -7.71 -2.07
CA ALA A 101 2.71 -6.26 -2.09
C ALA A 101 1.32 -5.79 -2.51
N GLU A 102 0.86 -4.70 -1.93
CA GLU A 102 -0.16 -3.84 -2.52
C GLU A 102 0.51 -2.92 -3.54
N ILE A 103 0.05 -2.93 -4.78
CA ILE A 103 0.69 -2.24 -5.90
C ILE A 103 -0.20 -1.10 -6.39
N TYR A 104 0.34 0.11 -6.45
CA TYR A 104 -0.37 1.32 -6.82
C TYR A 104 0.41 2.12 -7.86
N GLY A 105 -0.30 2.88 -8.67
CA GLY A 105 0.27 3.79 -9.66
C GLY A 105 -0.07 3.40 -11.10
N PRO A 106 0.22 4.27 -12.07
CA PRO A 106 -0.24 4.07 -13.45
C PRO A 106 0.53 3.01 -14.22
N THR A 107 1.85 2.87 -14.02
CA THR A 107 2.70 2.04 -14.90
C THR A 107 3.19 0.75 -14.26
N ILE A 108 3.46 0.73 -12.98
CA ILE A 108 3.98 -0.39 -12.20
C ILE A 108 3.13 -1.68 -12.36
N VAL A 109 3.77 -2.83 -12.48
CA VAL A 109 3.12 -4.14 -12.57
C VAL A 109 3.84 -5.21 -11.75
N TYR A 110 3.11 -6.24 -11.34
CA TYR A 110 3.70 -7.48 -10.83
C TYR A 110 3.90 -8.46 -11.97
N GLU A 111 5.11 -8.94 -12.13
CA GLU A 111 5.50 -9.89 -13.16
C GLU A 111 5.63 -11.29 -12.56
N ASN A 112 4.55 -12.05 -12.62
CA ASN A 112 4.47 -13.37 -11.98
C ASN A 112 5.57 -14.35 -12.42
N ARG A 113 6.02 -14.26 -13.69
CA ARG A 113 7.11 -15.10 -14.23
C ARG A 113 8.44 -14.85 -13.52
N PHE A 114 8.76 -13.60 -13.22
CA PHE A 114 10.05 -13.19 -12.63
C PHE A 114 9.97 -12.95 -11.12
N LYS A 115 8.75 -13.03 -10.56
CA LYS A 115 8.47 -12.75 -9.13
C LYS A 115 8.95 -11.38 -8.66
N ASN A 116 8.90 -10.39 -9.53
CA ASN A 116 9.30 -9.00 -9.27
C ASN A 116 8.15 -8.02 -9.49
N ILE A 117 8.36 -6.82 -9.04
CA ILE A 117 7.56 -5.64 -9.39
C ILE A 117 8.41 -4.80 -10.33
N GLY A 118 7.97 -4.67 -11.58
CA GLY A 118 8.65 -3.93 -12.63
C GLY A 118 7.84 -2.77 -13.18
N PHE A 119 8.33 -2.19 -14.29
CA PHE A 119 7.68 -1.08 -15.02
C PHE A 119 7.44 0.20 -14.20
N TRP A 120 8.32 0.48 -13.24
CA TRP A 120 8.28 1.72 -12.46
C TRP A 120 8.73 2.91 -13.31
N GLN A 121 7.80 3.62 -13.91
CA GLN A 121 8.06 4.75 -14.81
C GLN A 121 7.39 6.06 -14.36
N ASN A 122 6.68 6.02 -13.24
CA ASN A 122 5.94 7.17 -12.76
C ASN A 122 6.25 7.40 -11.26
N VAL A 123 6.35 8.65 -10.85
CA VAL A 123 6.58 9.02 -9.44
C VAL A 123 5.45 8.59 -8.49
N ASP A 124 4.24 8.36 -9.04
CA ASP A 124 3.10 7.86 -8.29
C ASP A 124 3.11 6.33 -8.14
N ASP A 125 4.00 5.62 -8.85
CA ASP A 125 4.16 4.18 -8.72
C ASP A 125 4.76 3.84 -7.36
N ARG A 126 4.10 2.92 -6.63
CA ARG A 126 4.57 2.48 -5.33
C ARG A 126 4.12 1.06 -5.01
N ALA A 127 4.96 0.34 -4.30
CA ALA A 127 4.64 -0.93 -3.67
C ALA A 127 4.56 -0.73 -2.15
N VAL A 128 3.57 -1.35 -1.53
CA VAL A 128 3.31 -1.20 -0.09
C VAL A 128 3.09 -2.58 0.52
N TRP A 129 3.73 -2.83 1.65
CA TRP A 129 3.59 -4.05 2.44
C TRP A 129 3.13 -3.75 3.85
N THR A 130 2.61 -4.77 4.51
CA THR A 130 2.38 -4.77 5.96
C THR A 130 3.33 -5.77 6.60
N ALA A 131 4.19 -5.30 7.48
CA ALA A 131 5.11 -6.11 8.28
C ALA A 131 4.61 -6.19 9.72
N GLN A 132 4.58 -7.39 10.31
CA GLN A 132 4.37 -7.60 11.74
C GLN A 132 5.73 -7.64 12.42
N ILE A 133 6.10 -6.54 13.07
CA ILE A 133 7.36 -6.44 13.84
C ILE A 133 7.17 -7.15 15.17
N PRO A 134 7.97 -8.19 15.49
CA PRO A 134 7.76 -8.98 16.70
C PRO A 134 8.20 -8.27 17.98
N THR A 135 9.28 -7.49 17.92
CA THR A 135 9.89 -6.82 19.08
C THR A 135 10.45 -5.46 18.69
N ASP A 136 10.46 -4.53 19.64
CA ASP A 136 11.18 -3.26 19.47
C ASP A 136 12.67 -3.54 19.23
N GLY A 137 13.28 -2.81 18.31
CA GLY A 137 14.70 -2.99 18.04
C GLY A 137 15.16 -2.41 16.72
N LYS A 138 16.44 -2.62 16.46
CA LYS A 138 17.08 -2.25 15.19
C LYS A 138 16.94 -3.40 14.20
N TYR A 139 16.58 -3.04 12.98
CA TYR A 139 16.43 -3.96 11.85
C TYR A 139 17.29 -3.48 10.69
N ASP A 140 18.08 -4.38 10.14
CA ASP A 140 18.78 -4.20 8.89
C ASP A 140 17.79 -4.42 7.74
N VAL A 141 17.80 -3.51 6.77
CA VAL A 141 16.91 -3.52 5.63
C VAL A 141 17.71 -3.88 4.39
N TYR A 142 17.33 -4.96 3.74
CA TYR A 142 17.94 -5.43 2.50
C TYR A 142 16.95 -5.26 1.35
N MET A 143 17.47 -5.00 0.17
CA MET A 143 16.72 -4.95 -1.09
C MET A 143 17.27 -6.02 -2.02
N ASP A 144 16.37 -6.76 -2.68
CA ASP A 144 16.69 -7.71 -3.75
C ASP A 144 16.11 -7.19 -5.07
N TRP A 145 17.00 -6.86 -6.02
CA TRP A 145 16.61 -6.17 -7.24
C TRP A 145 17.51 -6.49 -8.44
N ALA A 146 16.97 -6.21 -9.63
CA ALA A 146 17.74 -6.12 -10.86
C ALA A 146 17.52 -4.79 -11.56
N VAL A 147 18.53 -4.28 -12.23
CA VAL A 147 18.43 -3.10 -13.11
C VAL A 147 19.59 -3.08 -14.10
N ASP A 148 19.29 -2.76 -15.35
CA ASP A 148 20.32 -2.53 -16.38
C ASP A 148 21.21 -1.34 -16.01
N ASN A 149 22.52 -1.49 -16.20
CA ASN A 149 23.50 -0.47 -15.86
C ASN A 149 23.24 0.89 -16.53
N GLY A 150 22.67 0.89 -17.73
CA GLY A 150 22.37 2.12 -18.48
C GLY A 150 21.19 2.92 -17.93
N THR A 151 20.31 2.28 -17.14
CA THR A 151 19.14 2.90 -16.51
C THR A 151 19.28 3.09 -15.01
N ALA A 152 20.33 2.55 -14.42
CA ALA A 152 20.61 2.62 -12.99
C ALA A 152 20.79 4.06 -12.46
N ASN A 153 21.09 4.19 -11.17
CA ASN A 153 21.30 5.47 -10.47
C ASN A 153 20.05 6.34 -10.29
N GLN A 154 18.84 5.78 -10.49
CA GLN A 154 17.59 6.44 -10.10
C GLN A 154 17.46 6.49 -8.57
N GLY A 155 16.89 7.56 -8.05
CA GLY A 155 16.65 7.70 -6.63
C GLY A 155 15.43 6.91 -6.15
N PHE A 156 15.53 6.30 -4.97
CA PHE A 156 14.42 5.63 -4.32
C PHE A 156 14.17 6.15 -2.92
N VAL A 157 12.95 5.97 -2.45
CA VAL A 157 12.50 6.21 -1.08
C VAL A 157 11.87 4.94 -0.54
N CYS A 158 12.38 4.42 0.57
CA CYS A 158 11.79 3.33 1.34
C CYS A 158 11.33 3.86 2.69
N LEU A 159 10.01 3.84 2.93
CA LEU A 159 9.41 4.27 4.19
C LEU A 159 9.05 3.03 5.02
N LEU A 160 9.39 3.03 6.31
CA LEU A 160 9.08 1.96 7.26
C LEU A 160 8.41 2.61 8.50
N GLY A 161 7.09 2.70 8.48
CA GLY A 161 6.36 3.52 9.45
C GLY A 161 6.75 4.99 9.33
N ASP A 162 7.34 5.55 10.40
CA ASP A 162 7.87 6.92 10.46
C ASP A 162 9.34 7.05 10.02
N LYS A 163 10.01 5.94 9.71
CA LYS A 163 11.42 5.91 9.30
C LYS A 163 11.55 5.96 7.77
N VAL A 164 12.62 6.59 7.30
CA VAL A 164 12.89 6.81 5.88
C VAL A 164 14.31 6.36 5.55
N ILE A 165 14.44 5.55 4.51
CA ILE A 165 15.70 5.25 3.86
C ILE A 165 15.62 5.83 2.45
N ASN A 166 16.56 6.71 2.11
CA ASN A 166 16.72 7.23 0.76
C ASN A 166 18.01 6.68 0.18
N GLY A 167 18.01 6.36 -1.10
CA GLY A 167 19.19 5.85 -1.78
C GLY A 167 19.09 5.99 -3.29
N ARG A 168 20.10 5.41 -3.95
CA ARG A 168 20.10 5.27 -5.41
C ARG A 168 20.20 3.81 -5.76
N VAL A 169 19.46 3.41 -6.79
CA VAL A 169 19.46 2.04 -7.30
C VAL A 169 20.78 1.80 -8.01
N GLU A 170 21.63 0.92 -7.45
CA GLU A 170 22.89 0.51 -8.07
C GLU A 170 22.60 -0.43 -9.25
N GLY A 171 23.38 -0.29 -10.33
CA GLY A 171 23.28 -1.19 -11.48
C GLY A 171 23.72 -2.60 -11.13
N THR A 172 23.00 -3.60 -11.60
CA THR A 172 23.28 -5.01 -11.36
C THR A 172 23.84 -5.75 -12.58
N GLY A 173 23.87 -5.07 -13.73
CA GLY A 173 24.28 -5.64 -15.00
C GLY A 173 23.17 -5.56 -16.01
N THR A 174 22.20 -6.45 -15.91
CA THR A 174 21.01 -6.53 -16.75
C THR A 174 19.74 -6.59 -15.87
N TRP A 175 18.56 -6.58 -16.49
CA TRP A 175 17.28 -6.78 -15.82
C TRP A 175 17.05 -8.21 -15.28
N GLU A 176 17.96 -9.15 -15.57
CA GLU A 176 17.90 -10.53 -15.10
C GLU A 176 18.92 -10.83 -13.98
N ASP A 177 19.88 -9.93 -13.76
CA ASP A 177 20.95 -10.07 -12.77
C ASP A 177 20.51 -9.53 -11.41
N TYR A 178 19.82 -10.33 -10.62
CA TYR A 178 19.34 -9.94 -9.28
C TYR A 178 20.47 -9.95 -8.26
N GLN A 179 20.48 -8.93 -7.39
CA GLN A 179 21.42 -8.80 -6.29
C GLN A 179 20.67 -8.42 -5.02
N GLN A 180 21.13 -8.95 -3.88
CA GLN A 180 20.63 -8.56 -2.57
C GLN A 180 21.71 -7.77 -1.85
N LYS A 181 21.36 -6.55 -1.37
CA LYS A 181 22.25 -5.69 -0.58
C LYS A 181 21.48 -4.97 0.52
N LYS A 182 22.21 -4.68 1.59
CA LYS A 182 21.72 -3.83 2.67
C LYS A 182 21.60 -2.39 2.19
N ILE A 183 20.40 -1.80 2.36
CA ILE A 183 20.12 -0.40 2.02
C ILE A 183 20.06 0.52 3.23
N GLY A 184 19.99 -0.03 4.45
CA GLY A 184 19.99 0.76 5.69
C GLY A 184 19.74 -0.06 6.94
N THR A 185 19.67 0.65 8.07
CA THR A 185 19.25 0.13 9.38
C THR A 185 18.24 1.10 9.97
N VAL A 186 17.15 0.60 10.51
CA VAL A 186 16.08 1.39 11.12
C VAL A 186 15.74 0.85 12.50
N GLU A 187 15.26 1.71 13.38
CA GLU A 187 14.71 1.32 14.68
C GLU A 187 13.17 1.24 14.53
N LEU A 188 12.61 0.06 14.76
CA LEU A 188 11.18 -0.23 14.63
C LEU A 188 10.60 -0.63 15.97
N THR A 189 9.30 -0.32 16.15
CA THR A 189 8.52 -0.72 17.31
C THR A 189 7.69 -1.95 16.99
N ALA A 190 7.48 -2.81 17.97
CA ALA A 190 6.62 -3.99 17.84
C ALA A 190 5.20 -3.62 17.40
N GLY A 191 4.63 -4.40 16.51
CA GLY A 191 3.29 -4.18 15.95
C GLY A 191 3.28 -4.16 14.42
N LEU A 192 2.15 -3.74 13.85
CA LEU A 192 2.00 -3.62 12.41
C LEU A 192 2.69 -2.35 11.90
N THR A 193 3.60 -2.51 10.96
CA THR A 193 4.31 -1.43 10.28
C THR A 193 4.02 -1.48 8.79
N ARG A 194 3.67 -0.35 8.21
CA ARG A 194 3.56 -0.21 6.75
C ARG A 194 4.92 0.09 6.18
N VAL A 195 5.30 -0.65 5.16
CA VAL A 195 6.54 -0.45 4.40
C VAL A 195 6.16 -0.05 3.00
N MET A 196 6.70 1.08 2.51
CA MET A 196 6.42 1.59 1.16
C MET A 196 7.74 1.80 0.43
N PHE A 197 7.81 1.34 -0.81
CA PHE A 197 8.93 1.60 -1.71
C PHE A 197 8.42 2.35 -2.96
N ARG A 198 9.13 3.39 -3.36
CA ARG A 198 8.80 4.21 -4.53
C ARG A 198 10.04 4.91 -5.08
N ALA A 199 9.93 5.45 -6.29
CA ALA A 199 10.92 6.40 -6.79
C ALA A 199 10.94 7.69 -5.96
N ASP A 200 12.05 8.41 -6.00
CA ASP A 200 12.07 9.82 -5.64
C ASP A 200 11.42 10.70 -6.74
N GLU A 201 11.35 12.02 -6.50
CA GLU A 201 10.71 12.96 -7.45
C GLU A 201 11.53 13.17 -8.73
N GLY A 202 12.76 12.68 -8.79
CA GLY A 202 13.69 12.85 -9.91
C GLY A 202 13.73 11.70 -10.90
N LEU A 203 12.77 10.75 -10.85
CA LEU A 203 12.76 9.57 -11.70
C LEU A 203 12.82 9.92 -13.19
N GLN A 204 13.79 9.31 -13.89
CA GLN A 204 13.93 9.40 -15.34
C GLN A 204 14.03 7.98 -15.94
N GLY A 205 12.97 7.53 -16.60
CA GLY A 205 12.89 6.20 -17.17
C GLY A 205 12.40 5.15 -16.16
N PHE A 206 13.08 4.02 -16.07
CA PHE A 206 12.70 2.91 -15.19
C PHE A 206 13.47 2.98 -13.87
N LEU A 207 12.81 2.63 -12.76
CA LEU A 207 13.46 2.60 -11.45
C LEU A 207 14.21 1.28 -11.23
N VAL A 208 13.50 0.14 -11.25
CA VAL A 208 14.03 -1.15 -10.77
C VAL A 208 13.07 -2.30 -11.10
N ASP A 209 13.59 -3.51 -11.18
CA ASP A 209 12.83 -4.76 -11.00
C ASP A 209 13.06 -5.25 -9.57
N LEU A 210 12.05 -5.09 -8.70
CA LEU A 210 12.13 -5.33 -7.26
C LEU A 210 11.49 -6.67 -6.92
N ARG A 211 12.28 -7.62 -6.37
CA ARG A 211 11.77 -8.90 -5.86
C ARG A 211 11.33 -8.83 -4.41
N GLU A 212 12.12 -8.15 -3.57
CA GLU A 212 11.92 -8.21 -2.13
C GLU A 212 12.53 -7.01 -1.40
N ILE A 213 11.86 -6.60 -0.32
CA ILE A 213 12.47 -5.86 0.81
C ILE A 213 12.49 -6.83 1.99
N CYS A 214 13.67 -7.07 2.57
CA CYS A 214 13.83 -8.01 3.67
C CYS A 214 14.29 -7.28 4.93
N LEU A 215 13.62 -7.53 6.06
CA LEU A 215 13.98 -6.98 7.37
C LEU A 215 14.54 -8.10 8.23
N VAL A 216 15.73 -7.91 8.76
CA VAL A 216 16.35 -8.83 9.73
C VAL A 216 16.77 -8.09 11.00
N PRO A 217 16.76 -8.71 12.18
CA PRO A 217 17.33 -8.10 13.37
C PRO A 217 18.77 -7.65 13.09
N ALA A 218 19.16 -6.47 13.56
CA ALA A 218 20.45 -5.87 13.19
C ALA A 218 21.63 -6.75 13.62
N GLY A 219 22.49 -7.03 12.68
CA GLY A 219 23.65 -7.92 12.85
C GLY A 219 23.41 -9.37 12.44
N GLU A 220 22.18 -9.76 12.16
CA GLU A 220 21.88 -11.06 11.57
C GLU A 220 22.09 -11.03 10.05
N GLN A 221 22.28 -12.20 9.46
CA GLN A 221 22.41 -12.32 8.00
C GLN A 221 21.02 -12.48 7.37
N PRO A 222 20.76 -11.84 6.24
CA PRO A 222 19.52 -12.10 5.52
C PRO A 222 19.53 -13.54 4.98
N PRO A 223 18.36 -14.16 4.79
CA PRO A 223 18.29 -15.41 4.04
C PRO A 223 18.85 -15.18 2.62
N GLU A 224 19.32 -16.26 2.00
CA GLU A 224 19.76 -16.19 0.60
C GLU A 224 18.65 -15.55 -0.26
N HIS A 225 19.06 -14.69 -1.18
CA HIS A 225 18.10 -14.05 -2.06
C HIS A 225 17.39 -15.11 -2.90
N PHE A 226 16.17 -14.79 -3.35
CA PHE A 226 15.33 -15.75 -4.06
C PHE A 226 16.00 -16.20 -5.36
N THR A 227 16.54 -17.41 -5.37
CA THR A 227 16.93 -18.14 -6.58
C THR A 227 15.80 -19.09 -6.93
N GLU A 228 15.30 -19.04 -8.18
CA GLU A 228 14.34 -20.03 -8.70
C GLU A 228 14.88 -21.46 -8.65
#